data_5614306f77f312c7e5e1fedef0535bdd
#
_entry.id   5614306f77f312c7e5e1fedef0535bdd
#
_cell.length_a   1.000
_cell.length_b   1.000
_cell.length_c   1.000
_cell.angle_alpha   90.00
_cell.angle_beta   90.00
_cell.angle_gamma   90.00
#
_symmetry.space_group_name_H-M   'P 1'
#
loop_
_entity.id
_entity.type
_entity.pdbx_description
1 polymer ?
#
loop_
_entity_poly.entity_id
_entity_poly.type
_entity_poly.pdbx_seq_one_letter_code
_entity_poly.pdbx_strand_id
1 'polypeptide(L)'
;VFAGLVLIGSIALFSGKKLDNEKIMKRYYKVYEPPTSQRSAQSGMDADFTLALEFYNTRDYEKAAILFNKVLESKPNDMQTVLLKGVSNFEEKKYPEAKQSFGEVIDDKDNLYIDQAQWYLALCYLNTNEKEKAKQIFNVIGKEGGIYQNEAKKIIRGLK
;
A
#
# COMPACT_ATOMS: atom_id res chain seq x y z
N VAL A 1 -23.32 -58.18 -27.42
CA VAL A 1 -22.11 -57.51 -26.93
C VAL A 1 -22.34 -56.00 -26.96
N PHE A 2 -22.68 -55.43 -25.82
CA PHE A 2 -22.85 -53.97 -25.68
C PHE A 2 -21.58 -53.39 -25.06
N ALA A 3 -20.84 -52.63 -25.82
CA ALA A 3 -19.69 -51.86 -25.34
C ALA A 3 -20.20 -50.54 -24.79
N GLY A 4 -20.18 -50.41 -23.45
CA GLY A 4 -20.47 -49.16 -22.78
C GLY A 4 -19.29 -48.17 -22.85
N LEU A 5 -19.49 -47.08 -23.56
CA LEU A 5 -18.54 -45.94 -23.57
C LEU A 5 -18.71 -45.19 -22.25
N VAL A 6 -17.73 -45.36 -21.35
CA VAL A 6 -17.58 -44.50 -20.18
C VAL A 6 -16.91 -43.20 -20.58
N LEU A 7 -17.70 -42.15 -20.73
CA LEU A 7 -17.18 -40.77 -20.85
C LEU A 7 -16.68 -40.31 -19.48
N ILE A 8 -15.37 -40.45 -19.29
CA ILE A 8 -14.69 -39.80 -18.15
C ILE A 8 -14.62 -38.29 -18.44
N GLY A 9 -15.62 -37.58 -17.94
CA GLY A 9 -15.60 -36.13 -17.95
C GLY A 9 -14.43 -35.62 -17.11
N SER A 10 -13.42 -35.10 -17.76
CA SER A 10 -12.31 -34.39 -17.10
C SER A 10 -12.89 -33.12 -16.44
N ILE A 11 -13.22 -33.22 -15.17
CA ILE A 11 -13.44 -32.02 -14.33
C ILE A 11 -12.08 -31.35 -14.21
N ALA A 12 -11.82 -30.37 -15.08
CA ALA A 12 -10.72 -29.45 -14.88
C ALA A 12 -10.96 -28.70 -13.55
N LEU A 13 -10.36 -29.23 -12.49
CA LEU A 13 -10.26 -28.51 -11.23
C LEU A 13 -9.49 -27.22 -11.52
N PHE A 14 -10.22 -26.13 -11.70
CA PHE A 14 -9.70 -24.78 -11.64
C PHE A 14 -9.18 -24.58 -10.22
N SER A 15 -7.99 -25.11 -9.95
CA SER A 15 -7.20 -24.80 -8.79
C SER A 15 -6.81 -23.32 -8.92
N GLY A 16 -7.67 -22.43 -8.45
CA GLY A 16 -7.35 -21.03 -8.36
C GLY A 16 -6.03 -20.92 -7.60
N LYS A 17 -4.95 -20.52 -8.31
CA LYS A 17 -3.62 -20.37 -7.71
C LYS A 17 -3.76 -19.45 -6.50
N LYS A 18 -3.67 -20.05 -5.31
CA LYS A 18 -3.67 -19.31 -4.04
C LYS A 18 -2.52 -18.31 -4.07
N LEU A 19 -2.85 -17.05 -3.99
CA LEU A 19 -1.85 -15.99 -3.88
C LEU A 19 -1.29 -16.00 -2.45
N ASP A 20 0.00 -16.21 -2.31
CA ASP A 20 0.72 -15.96 -1.06
C ASP A 20 1.16 -14.49 -0.98
N ASN A 21 1.58 -14.05 0.20
CA ASN A 21 1.96 -12.66 0.45
C ASN A 21 3.11 -12.22 -0.48
N GLU A 22 4.10 -13.07 -0.72
CA GLU A 22 5.25 -12.77 -1.58
C GLU A 22 4.82 -12.50 -3.03
N LYS A 23 3.91 -13.32 -3.57
CA LYS A 23 3.38 -13.12 -4.93
C LYS A 23 2.55 -11.85 -5.04
N ILE A 24 1.81 -11.49 -3.97
CA ILE A 24 1.06 -10.23 -3.92
C ILE A 24 2.05 -9.07 -3.98
N MET A 25 3.05 -9.06 -3.11
CA MET A 25 4.07 -8.02 -3.07
C MET A 25 4.78 -7.89 -4.43
N LYS A 26 5.29 -8.98 -4.99
CA LYS A 26 5.99 -8.96 -6.28
C LYS A 26 5.13 -8.43 -7.43
N ARG A 27 3.82 -8.68 -7.40
CA ARG A 27 2.92 -8.32 -8.52
C ARG A 27 2.31 -6.93 -8.39
N TYR A 28 1.99 -6.50 -7.19
CA TYR A 28 1.15 -5.34 -6.97
C TYR A 28 1.82 -4.22 -6.17
N TYR A 29 2.93 -4.52 -5.49
CA TYR A 29 3.65 -3.48 -4.78
C TYR A 29 4.44 -2.59 -5.75
N LYS A 30 4.35 -1.26 -5.52
CA LYS A 30 5.20 -0.24 -6.11
C LYS A 30 5.43 0.84 -5.07
N VAL A 31 6.63 1.39 -5.02
CA VAL A 31 6.90 2.55 -4.15
C VAL A 31 6.06 3.72 -4.61
N TYR A 32 5.48 4.44 -3.66
CA TYR A 32 4.71 5.65 -3.95
C TYR A 32 5.63 6.75 -4.48
N GLU A 33 5.31 7.28 -5.64
CA GLU A 33 6.00 8.41 -6.24
C GLU A 33 5.12 9.65 -6.13
N PRO A 34 5.50 10.64 -5.30
CA PRO A 34 4.73 11.87 -5.17
C PRO A 34 4.73 12.64 -6.52
N PRO A 35 3.58 13.23 -6.92
CA PRO A 35 3.47 13.98 -8.18
C PRO A 35 4.53 15.09 -8.28
N THR A 36 5.21 15.16 -9.42
CA THR A 36 6.29 16.14 -9.67
C THR A 36 5.81 17.58 -9.72
N SER A 37 4.53 17.81 -10.08
CA SER A 37 3.90 19.13 -10.12
C SER A 37 3.79 19.81 -8.76
N GLN A 38 3.77 19.06 -7.67
CA GLN A 38 3.81 19.61 -6.31
C GLN A 38 5.21 20.08 -5.89
N ARG A 39 6.25 19.68 -6.62
CA ARG A 39 7.66 20.08 -6.34
C ARG A 39 7.99 21.48 -6.79
N SER A 40 7.29 22.03 -7.79
CA SER A 40 7.64 23.31 -8.41
C SER A 40 6.78 24.50 -8.00
N ALA A 41 5.65 24.27 -7.33
CA ALA A 41 4.67 25.32 -7.06
C ALA A 41 4.84 26.03 -5.71
N GLN A 42 5.73 25.58 -4.84
CA GLN A 42 5.90 26.15 -3.50
C GLN A 42 7.25 26.86 -3.35
N SER A 43 7.29 28.11 -3.80
CA SER A 43 8.29 29.07 -3.30
C SER A 43 8.06 29.24 -1.79
N GLY A 44 8.85 28.55 -0.95
CA GLY A 44 8.72 28.50 0.50
C GLY A 44 8.65 27.07 1.06
N MET A 45 9.02 26.07 0.27
CA MET A 45 9.12 24.70 0.75
C MET A 45 10.14 24.64 1.90
N ASP A 46 9.73 23.99 2.98
CA ASP A 46 10.57 23.69 4.13
C ASP A 46 11.85 22.96 3.63
N ALA A 47 13.01 23.47 4.02
CA ALA A 47 14.30 22.89 3.63
C ALA A 47 14.42 21.43 4.07
N ASP A 48 13.88 21.09 5.25
CA ASP A 48 13.86 19.73 5.76
C ASP A 48 12.95 18.81 4.90
N PHE A 49 11.79 19.31 4.42
CA PHE A 49 10.95 18.53 3.51
C PHE A 49 11.62 18.28 2.17
N THR A 50 12.28 19.27 1.61
CA THR A 50 13.02 19.13 0.35
C THR A 50 14.13 18.08 0.48
N LEU A 51 14.90 18.15 1.56
CA LEU A 51 15.97 17.20 1.84
C LEU A 51 15.40 15.78 2.11
N ALA A 52 14.28 15.70 2.82
CA ALA A 52 13.58 14.42 3.03
C ALA A 52 13.17 13.76 1.71
N LEU A 53 12.62 14.54 0.78
CA LEU A 53 12.28 14.05 -0.57
C LEU A 53 13.51 13.61 -1.37
N GLU A 54 14.64 14.27 -1.20
CA GLU A 54 15.90 13.90 -1.86
C GLU A 54 16.37 12.51 -1.37
N PHE A 55 16.38 12.28 -0.06
CA PHE A 55 16.66 10.96 0.51
C PHE A 55 15.63 9.91 0.10
N TYR A 56 14.34 10.26 0.08
CA TYR A 56 13.28 9.37 -0.38
C TYR A 56 13.50 8.93 -1.84
N ASN A 57 13.84 9.86 -2.73
CA ASN A 57 14.08 9.59 -4.15
C ASN A 57 15.35 8.76 -4.38
N THR A 58 16.36 8.93 -3.52
CA THR A 58 17.60 8.12 -3.55
C THR A 58 17.47 6.80 -2.78
N ARG A 59 16.26 6.52 -2.24
CA ARG A 59 15.93 5.31 -1.46
C ARG A 59 16.68 5.18 -0.13
N ASP A 60 17.16 6.28 0.42
CA ASP A 60 17.66 6.34 1.80
C ASP A 60 16.45 6.61 2.72
N TYR A 61 15.59 5.58 2.85
CA TYR A 61 14.32 5.72 3.53
C TYR A 61 14.45 5.97 5.03
N GLU A 62 15.53 5.51 5.64
CA GLU A 62 15.78 5.79 7.04
C GLU A 62 15.96 7.29 7.29
N LYS A 63 16.84 7.95 6.51
CA LYS A 63 17.03 9.41 6.63
C LYS A 63 15.79 10.18 6.21
N ALA A 64 15.10 9.72 5.17
CA ALA A 64 13.84 10.33 4.75
C ALA A 64 12.81 10.33 5.89
N ALA A 65 12.59 9.19 6.57
CA ALA A 65 11.65 9.07 7.68
C ALA A 65 11.99 10.01 8.85
N ILE A 66 13.27 10.13 9.20
CA ILE A 66 13.74 11.04 10.26
C ILE A 66 13.42 12.50 9.91
N LEU A 67 13.71 12.92 8.68
CA LEU A 67 13.46 14.30 8.24
C LEU A 67 11.98 14.59 8.07
N PHE A 68 11.17 13.65 7.54
CA PHE A 68 9.72 13.79 7.52
C PHE A 68 9.15 13.95 8.93
N ASN A 69 9.68 13.21 9.91
CA ASN A 69 9.25 13.40 11.30
C ASN A 69 9.56 14.81 11.81
N LYS A 70 10.74 15.35 11.50
CA LYS A 70 11.12 16.73 11.85
C LYS A 70 10.18 17.76 11.20
N VAL A 71 9.79 17.56 9.93
CA VAL A 71 8.79 18.43 9.26
C VAL A 71 7.46 18.39 10.01
N LEU A 72 7.03 17.22 10.46
CA LEU A 72 5.76 17.04 11.18
C LEU A 72 5.75 17.67 12.58
N GLU A 73 6.91 17.96 13.18
CA GLU A 73 6.98 18.76 14.43
C GLU A 73 6.41 20.17 14.24
N SER A 74 6.60 20.76 13.06
CA SER A 74 6.07 22.09 12.73
C SER A 74 4.73 22.05 11.97
N LYS A 75 4.43 20.95 11.28
CA LYS A 75 3.25 20.75 10.42
C LYS A 75 2.60 19.39 10.69
N PRO A 76 2.01 19.17 11.88
CA PRO A 76 1.54 17.86 12.31
C PRO A 76 0.42 17.29 11.40
N ASN A 77 -0.34 18.14 10.72
CA ASN A 77 -1.47 17.75 9.88
C ASN A 77 -1.12 17.74 8.38
N ASP A 78 0.17 17.72 8.02
CA ASP A 78 0.56 17.54 6.61
C ASP A 78 0.48 16.06 6.22
N MET A 79 -0.71 15.64 5.76
CA MET A 79 -0.99 14.23 5.42
C MET A 79 -0.13 13.70 4.27
N GLN A 80 0.41 14.55 3.41
CA GLN A 80 1.42 14.14 2.43
C GLN A 80 2.71 13.68 3.12
N THR A 81 3.21 14.48 4.05
CA THR A 81 4.41 14.15 4.83
C THR A 81 4.18 12.91 5.70
N VAL A 82 3.00 12.78 6.32
CA VAL A 82 2.63 11.57 7.08
C VAL A 82 2.64 10.34 6.19
N LEU A 83 2.06 10.41 4.99
CA LEU A 83 2.08 9.30 4.03
C LEU A 83 3.52 8.92 3.64
N LEU A 84 4.35 9.90 3.27
CA LEU A 84 5.74 9.67 2.84
C LEU A 84 6.60 9.07 3.97
N LYS A 85 6.40 9.53 5.22
CA LYS A 85 7.00 8.90 6.40
C LYS A 85 6.55 7.45 6.54
N GLY A 86 5.26 7.19 6.37
CA GLY A 86 4.69 5.84 6.39
C GLY A 86 5.31 4.93 5.35
N VAL A 87 5.44 5.39 4.09
CA VAL A 87 6.08 4.61 3.02
C VAL A 87 7.56 4.38 3.32
N SER A 88 8.28 5.40 3.82
CA SER A 88 9.68 5.24 4.21
C SER A 88 9.86 4.17 5.30
N ASN A 89 9.02 4.18 6.34
CA ASN A 89 9.02 3.15 7.37
C ASN A 89 8.64 1.76 6.81
N PHE A 90 7.74 1.70 5.83
CA PHE A 90 7.39 0.44 5.17
C PHE A 90 8.58 -0.17 4.43
N GLU A 91 9.34 0.64 3.69
CA GLU A 91 10.56 0.21 3.00
C GLU A 91 11.64 -0.29 3.96
N GLU A 92 11.77 0.37 5.12
CA GLU A 92 12.65 -0.04 6.22
C GLU A 92 12.11 -1.23 7.03
N LYS A 93 10.96 -1.81 6.62
CA LYS A 93 10.27 -2.90 7.31
C LYS A 93 9.87 -2.57 8.76
N LYS A 94 9.83 -1.28 9.10
CA LYS A 94 9.30 -0.75 10.36
C LYS A 94 7.77 -0.71 10.28
N TYR A 95 7.16 -1.90 10.16
CA TYR A 95 5.72 -2.02 9.90
C TYR A 95 4.80 -1.46 11.00
N PRO A 96 5.14 -1.50 12.29
CA PRO A 96 4.35 -0.84 13.33
C PRO A 96 4.23 0.66 13.09
N GLU A 97 5.35 1.35 12.82
CA GLU A 97 5.43 2.79 12.56
C GLU A 97 4.74 3.15 11.25
N ALA A 98 4.90 2.31 10.23
CA ALA A 98 4.21 2.47 8.95
C ALA A 98 2.68 2.39 9.12
N LYS A 99 2.17 1.37 9.85
CA LYS A 99 0.74 1.22 10.14
C LYS A 99 0.18 2.41 10.90
N GLN A 100 0.93 2.97 11.85
CA GLN A 100 0.52 4.17 12.57
C GLN A 100 0.36 5.35 11.61
N SER A 101 1.35 5.63 10.76
CA SER A 101 1.29 6.74 9.79
C SER A 101 0.14 6.57 8.81
N PHE A 102 -0.09 5.38 8.26
CA PHE A 102 -1.20 5.16 7.35
C PHE A 102 -2.56 5.24 8.04
N GLY A 103 -2.66 4.80 9.29
CA GLY A 103 -3.86 4.99 10.11
C GLY A 103 -4.19 6.46 10.30
N GLU A 104 -3.21 7.29 10.63
CA GLU A 104 -3.34 8.73 10.80
C GLU A 104 -3.88 9.42 9.53
N VAL A 105 -3.34 9.07 8.35
CA VAL A 105 -3.84 9.59 7.06
C VAL A 105 -5.31 9.17 6.81
N ILE A 106 -5.69 7.94 7.17
CA ILE A 106 -7.06 7.44 6.97
C ILE A 106 -8.03 8.11 7.94
N ASP A 107 -7.60 8.37 9.16
CA ASP A 107 -8.46 8.95 10.22
C ASP A 107 -8.77 10.44 9.99
N ASP A 108 -7.91 11.16 9.29
CA ASP A 108 -8.12 12.57 8.92
C ASP A 108 -9.36 12.79 8.04
N LYS A 109 -9.72 11.84 7.18
CA LYS A 109 -10.92 11.80 6.31
C LYS A 109 -11.05 12.91 5.27
N ASP A 110 -10.29 13.98 5.35
CA ASP A 110 -10.38 15.15 4.43
C ASP A 110 -9.02 15.41 3.74
N ASN A 111 -8.47 14.38 3.12
CA ASN A 111 -7.24 14.47 2.36
C ASN A 111 -7.25 13.60 1.11
N LEU A 112 -6.30 13.85 0.21
CA LEU A 112 -6.21 13.18 -1.09
C LEU A 112 -5.41 11.86 -1.06
N TYR A 113 -4.95 11.43 0.12
CA TYR A 113 -4.00 10.32 0.27
C TYR A 113 -4.62 9.06 0.89
N ILE A 114 -5.93 9.07 1.14
CA ILE A 114 -6.63 7.96 1.81
C ILE A 114 -6.50 6.67 1.02
N ASP A 115 -6.66 6.70 -0.30
CA ASP A 115 -6.53 5.51 -1.15
C ASP A 115 -5.15 4.88 -1.04
N GLN A 116 -4.10 5.71 -1.06
CA GLN A 116 -2.72 5.27 -0.90
C GLN A 116 -2.49 4.69 0.50
N ALA A 117 -2.94 5.38 1.53
CA ALA A 117 -2.76 4.94 2.91
C ALA A 117 -3.48 3.61 3.19
N GLN A 118 -4.71 3.44 2.72
CA GLN A 118 -5.43 2.17 2.82
C GLN A 118 -4.70 1.03 2.11
N TRP A 119 -4.20 1.30 0.90
CA TRP A 119 -3.44 0.32 0.13
C TRP A 119 -2.19 -0.14 0.87
N TYR A 120 -1.34 0.79 1.33
CA TYR A 120 -0.12 0.45 2.05
C TYR A 120 -0.39 -0.17 3.42
N LEU A 121 -1.45 0.24 4.12
CA LEU A 121 -1.86 -0.39 5.38
C LEU A 121 -2.24 -1.88 5.17
N ALA A 122 -2.97 -2.19 4.10
CA ALA A 122 -3.28 -3.58 3.75
C ALA A 122 -2.01 -4.39 3.43
N LEU A 123 -1.04 -3.79 2.74
CA LEU A 123 0.25 -4.42 2.47
C LEU A 123 1.09 -4.60 3.75
N CYS A 124 1.05 -3.66 4.71
CA CYS A 124 1.65 -3.85 6.03
C CYS A 124 1.09 -5.09 6.72
N TYR A 125 -0.25 -5.24 6.75
CA TYR A 125 -0.90 -6.39 7.36
C TYR A 125 -0.53 -7.71 6.67
N LEU A 126 -0.33 -7.73 5.35
CA LEU A 126 0.19 -8.91 4.66
C LEU A 126 1.62 -9.26 5.12
N ASN A 127 2.49 -8.26 5.22
CA ASN A 127 3.89 -8.46 5.62
C ASN A 127 4.03 -8.86 7.09
N THR A 128 3.08 -8.47 7.93
CA THR A 128 3.02 -8.90 9.35
C THR A 128 2.16 -10.15 9.57
N ASN A 129 1.77 -10.85 8.50
CA ASN A 129 0.96 -12.08 8.52
C ASN A 129 -0.45 -11.92 9.15
N GLU A 130 -0.97 -10.70 9.17
CA GLU A 130 -2.32 -10.36 9.66
C GLU A 130 -3.33 -10.40 8.51
N LYS A 131 -3.45 -11.55 7.84
CA LYS A 131 -4.19 -11.72 6.57
C LYS A 131 -5.66 -11.28 6.63
N GLU A 132 -6.35 -11.52 7.73
CA GLU A 132 -7.76 -11.16 7.85
C GLU A 132 -7.96 -9.64 7.90
N LYS A 133 -7.06 -8.91 8.56
CA LYS A 133 -7.07 -7.44 8.52
C LYS A 133 -6.76 -6.90 7.12
N ALA A 134 -5.78 -7.50 6.44
CA ALA A 134 -5.50 -7.14 5.04
C ALA A 134 -6.72 -7.36 4.14
N LYS A 135 -7.41 -8.51 4.26
CA LYS A 135 -8.63 -8.80 3.51
C LYS A 135 -9.74 -7.78 3.79
N GLN A 136 -9.93 -7.38 5.04
CA GLN A 136 -10.92 -6.36 5.39
C GLN A 136 -10.68 -5.06 4.63
N ILE A 137 -9.43 -4.55 4.65
CA ILE A 137 -9.09 -3.31 3.95
C ILE A 137 -9.19 -3.47 2.43
N PHE A 138 -8.69 -4.57 1.85
CA PHE A 138 -8.85 -4.81 0.42
C PHE A 138 -10.32 -4.91 0.00
N ASN A 139 -11.21 -5.44 0.86
CA ASN A 139 -12.65 -5.44 0.59
C ASN A 139 -13.24 -4.03 0.58
N VAL A 140 -12.79 -3.13 1.48
CA VAL A 140 -13.18 -1.72 1.47
C VAL A 140 -12.73 -1.08 0.17
N ILE A 141 -11.44 -1.12 -0.17
CA ILE A 141 -10.89 -0.58 -1.41
C ILE A 141 -11.63 -1.13 -2.65
N GLY A 142 -11.92 -2.43 -2.65
CA GLY A 142 -12.62 -3.08 -3.76
C GLY A 142 -14.07 -2.64 -3.95
N LYS A 143 -14.73 -2.14 -2.90
CA LYS A 143 -16.12 -1.67 -2.91
C LYS A 143 -16.23 -0.16 -3.15
N GLU A 144 -15.41 0.63 -2.47
CA GLU A 144 -15.51 2.09 -2.50
C GLU A 144 -15.01 2.70 -3.81
N GLY A 145 -14.21 1.98 -4.57
CA GLY A 145 -13.63 2.50 -5.81
C GLY A 145 -12.19 2.98 -5.61
N GLY A 146 -11.80 4.03 -6.36
CA GLY A 146 -10.46 4.59 -6.27
C GLY A 146 -9.42 3.88 -7.12
N ILE A 147 -8.17 4.34 -7.00
CA ILE A 147 -7.08 3.97 -7.91
C ILE A 147 -6.60 2.52 -7.78
N TYR A 148 -6.87 1.86 -6.64
CA TYR A 148 -6.46 0.48 -6.35
C TYR A 148 -7.61 -0.54 -6.40
N GLN A 149 -8.80 -0.14 -6.84
CA GLN A 149 -10.00 -0.99 -6.80
C GLN A 149 -9.80 -2.34 -7.53
N ASN A 150 -9.24 -2.30 -8.73
CA ASN A 150 -9.07 -3.48 -9.57
C ASN A 150 -8.04 -4.45 -9.00
N GLU A 151 -6.95 -3.93 -8.46
CA GLU A 151 -5.91 -4.69 -7.79
C GLU A 151 -6.43 -5.37 -6.53
N ALA A 152 -7.15 -4.63 -5.69
CA ALA A 152 -7.78 -5.15 -4.48
C ALA A 152 -8.74 -6.31 -4.80
N LYS A 153 -9.62 -6.16 -5.80
CA LYS A 153 -10.52 -7.23 -6.25
C LYS A 153 -9.78 -8.49 -6.71
N LYS A 154 -8.62 -8.35 -7.38
CA LYS A 154 -7.79 -9.48 -7.80
C LYS A 154 -7.13 -10.17 -6.62
N ILE A 155 -6.61 -9.38 -5.66
CA ILE A 155 -5.98 -9.89 -4.45
C ILE A 155 -6.98 -10.67 -3.61
N ILE A 156 -8.18 -10.13 -3.34
CA ILE A 156 -9.23 -10.80 -2.56
C ILE A 156 -9.57 -12.18 -3.15
N ARG A 157 -9.71 -12.27 -4.47
CA ARG A 157 -9.98 -13.54 -5.15
C ARG A 157 -8.87 -14.57 -4.97
N GLY A 158 -7.64 -14.12 -4.84
CA GLY A 158 -6.46 -14.98 -4.66
C GLY A 158 -6.12 -15.31 -3.21
N LEU A 159 -6.61 -14.53 -2.23
CA LEU A 159 -6.38 -14.75 -0.80
C LEU A 159 -7.34 -15.77 -0.16
N LYS A 160 -8.19 -16.42 -0.95
CA LYS A 160 -9.13 -17.45 -0.48
C LYS A 160 -8.44 -18.71 0.04
#